data_3524c8494a30ab74d7ff452f1bc251f9
#
_entry.id   3524c8494a30ab74d7ff452f1bc251f9
#
_cell.length_a   1.000
_cell.length_b   1.000
_cell.length_c   1.000
_cell.angle_alpha   90.00
_cell.angle_beta   90.00
_cell.angle_gamma   90.00
#
_symmetry.space_group_name_H-M   'P 1'
#
loop_
_entity.id
_entity.type
_entity.pdbx_description
1 polymer ?
#
loop_
_entity_poly.entity_id
_entity_poly.type
_entity_poly.pdbx_seq_one_letter_code
_entity_poly.pdbx_strand_id
1 'polypeptide(L)'
;MLFRSIVDRDLLDFFADRLKVHLRECGVRHDHVEAVFALGGEDDLVRLLARVDALSGFLATDDGENLLAAYKRASNIVAIEEKKDGTTFEGEILADRLSQEEERALVDGLTASAASANSAIAEEKYVAAMEAMANLREPIDLFFDKVTVNADDADIRENRLRLLSQFRSTLGRIADFSRIEG
;
A
#
# COMPACT_ATOMS: atom_id res chain seq x y z
N MET A 1 -18.39 31.03 8.80
CA MET A 1 -18.11 29.91 7.86
C MET A 1 -17.41 28.73 8.53
N LEU A 2 -16.65 28.93 9.59
CA LEU A 2 -15.90 27.86 10.33
C LEU A 2 -16.81 26.84 11.08
N PHE A 3 -17.94 27.26 11.64
CA PHE A 3 -18.81 26.37 12.42
C PHE A 3 -19.50 25.28 11.60
N ARG A 4 -19.82 25.52 10.33
CA ARG A 4 -20.46 24.55 9.44
C ARG A 4 -19.52 23.40 9.08
N SER A 5 -18.26 23.71 8.89
CA SER A 5 -17.20 22.74 8.54
C SER A 5 -16.85 21.79 9.70
N ILE A 6 -17.00 22.22 10.97
CA ILE A 6 -16.72 21.38 12.15
C ILE A 6 -17.88 20.40 12.36
N VAL A 7 -19.12 20.87 12.29
CA VAL A 7 -20.31 20.01 12.45
C VAL A 7 -20.41 18.96 11.34
N ASP A 8 -20.06 19.32 10.10
CA ASP A 8 -20.06 18.38 8.98
C ASP A 8 -19.00 17.28 9.17
N ARG A 9 -17.82 17.61 9.72
CA ARG A 9 -16.75 16.63 10.00
C ARG A 9 -17.14 15.68 11.14
N ASP A 10 -17.63 16.21 12.25
CA ASP A 10 -18.06 15.41 13.40
C ASP A 10 -19.20 14.45 13.03
N LEU A 11 -20.08 14.86 12.12
CA LEU A 11 -21.17 14.04 11.63
C LEU A 11 -20.67 12.92 10.72
N LEU A 12 -19.72 13.19 9.83
CA LEU A 12 -19.09 12.18 8.98
C LEU A 12 -18.32 11.17 9.82
N ASP A 13 -17.56 11.62 10.80
CA ASP A 13 -16.83 10.73 11.73
C ASP A 13 -17.79 9.82 12.50
N PHE A 14 -18.92 10.36 12.97
CA PHE A 14 -19.96 9.57 13.63
C PHE A 14 -20.56 8.49 12.71
N PHE A 15 -20.86 8.84 11.45
CA PHE A 15 -21.37 7.87 10.48
C PHE A 15 -20.30 6.84 10.09
N ALA A 16 -19.04 7.24 9.94
CA ALA A 16 -17.93 6.35 9.68
C ALA A 16 -17.78 5.30 10.78
N ASP A 17 -17.84 5.71 12.05
CA ASP A 17 -17.76 4.79 13.18
C ASP A 17 -18.94 3.82 13.25
N ARG A 18 -20.15 4.29 12.95
CA ARG A 18 -21.34 3.44 12.85
C ARG A 18 -21.23 2.44 11.71
N LEU A 19 -20.70 2.89 10.57
CA LEU A 19 -20.49 2.04 9.40
C LEU A 19 -19.45 0.92 9.70
N LYS A 20 -18.37 1.25 10.38
CA LYS A 20 -17.38 0.26 10.84
C LYS A 20 -18.02 -0.84 11.71
N VAL A 21 -18.88 -0.43 12.66
CA VAL A 21 -19.61 -1.38 13.51
C VAL A 21 -20.53 -2.27 12.68
N HIS A 22 -21.30 -1.68 11.77
CA HIS A 22 -22.21 -2.43 10.90
C HIS A 22 -21.47 -3.42 10.01
N LEU A 23 -20.36 -3.03 9.40
CA LEU A 23 -19.53 -3.92 8.57
C LEU A 23 -19.01 -5.13 9.35
N ARG A 24 -18.59 -4.93 10.61
CA ARG A 24 -18.19 -6.02 11.51
C ARG A 24 -19.36 -7.00 11.78
N GLU A 25 -20.56 -6.47 12.05
CA GLU A 25 -21.76 -7.29 12.26
C GLU A 25 -22.14 -8.09 11.01
N CYS A 26 -21.86 -7.55 9.82
CA CYS A 26 -22.02 -8.23 8.53
C CYS A 26 -20.90 -9.24 8.22
N GLY A 27 -19.91 -9.41 9.10
CA GLY A 27 -18.84 -10.40 8.94
C GLY A 27 -17.65 -9.90 8.10
N VAL A 28 -17.59 -8.61 7.78
CA VAL A 28 -16.41 -8.03 7.13
C VAL A 28 -15.27 -7.95 8.14
N ARG A 29 -14.06 -8.37 7.72
CA ARG A 29 -12.88 -8.33 8.58
C ARG A 29 -12.59 -6.90 9.03
N HIS A 30 -12.41 -6.75 10.33
CA HIS A 30 -12.16 -5.48 10.99
C HIS A 30 -10.91 -4.76 10.46
N ASP A 31 -9.83 -5.52 10.25
CA ASP A 31 -8.56 -5.00 9.76
C ASP A 31 -8.66 -4.44 8.32
N HIS A 32 -9.46 -5.06 7.45
CA HIS A 32 -9.74 -4.53 6.11
C HIS A 32 -10.48 -3.18 6.16
N VAL A 33 -11.46 -3.08 7.06
CA VAL A 33 -12.19 -1.82 7.30
C VAL A 33 -11.23 -0.74 7.79
N GLU A 34 -10.44 -1.03 8.81
CA GLU A 34 -9.48 -0.08 9.38
C GLU A 34 -8.41 0.34 8.35
N ALA A 35 -7.95 -0.58 7.49
CA ALA A 35 -6.96 -0.29 6.46
C ALA A 35 -7.47 0.74 5.43
N VAL A 36 -8.74 0.66 5.03
CA VAL A 36 -9.35 1.62 4.09
C VAL A 36 -9.64 2.95 4.77
N PHE A 37 -10.24 2.92 5.96
CA PHE A 37 -10.60 4.15 6.68
C PHE A 37 -9.38 4.95 7.15
N ALA A 38 -8.24 4.29 7.37
CA ALA A 38 -7.00 4.96 7.76
C ALA A 38 -6.43 5.89 6.68
N LEU A 39 -6.79 5.70 5.40
CA LEU A 39 -6.38 6.62 4.34
C LEU A 39 -6.91 8.04 4.55
N GLY A 40 -8.08 8.18 5.18
CA GLY A 40 -8.73 9.48 5.38
C GLY A 40 -9.12 10.17 4.07
N GLY A 41 -9.68 11.39 4.20
CA GLY A 41 -9.95 12.26 3.06
C GLY A 41 -11.12 11.85 2.16
N GLU A 42 -11.79 10.73 2.44
CA GLU A 42 -12.99 10.30 1.74
C GLU A 42 -14.23 10.60 2.60
N ASP A 43 -15.17 11.33 2.03
CA ASP A 43 -16.44 11.73 2.66
C ASP A 43 -17.65 10.96 2.09
N ASP A 44 -17.45 10.15 1.05
CA ASP A 44 -18.45 9.30 0.46
C ASP A 44 -18.41 7.88 1.03
N LEU A 45 -19.40 7.53 1.85
CA LEU A 45 -19.50 6.23 2.49
C LEU A 45 -19.71 5.06 1.48
N VAL A 46 -20.31 5.34 0.32
CA VAL A 46 -20.50 4.35 -0.74
C VAL A 46 -19.16 3.97 -1.35
N ARG A 47 -18.30 4.96 -1.60
CA ARG A 47 -16.94 4.74 -2.09
C ARG A 47 -16.08 3.99 -1.07
N LEU A 48 -16.20 4.35 0.22
CA LEU A 48 -15.50 3.61 1.28
C LEU A 48 -15.90 2.13 1.32
N LEU A 49 -17.21 1.84 1.23
CA LEU A 49 -17.71 0.47 1.16
C LEU A 49 -17.16 -0.29 -0.05
N ALA A 50 -17.27 0.29 -1.25
CA ALA A 50 -16.79 -0.31 -2.48
C ALA A 50 -15.28 -0.61 -2.42
N ARG A 51 -14.51 0.26 -1.74
CA ARG A 51 -13.07 0.06 -1.53
C ARG A 51 -12.78 -1.06 -0.54
N VAL A 52 -13.55 -1.18 0.55
CA VAL A 52 -13.44 -2.28 1.52
C VAL A 52 -13.76 -3.62 0.86
N ASP A 53 -14.82 -3.68 0.05
CA ASP A 53 -15.22 -4.89 -0.66
C ASP A 53 -14.15 -5.32 -1.67
N ALA A 54 -13.60 -4.37 -2.45
CA ALA A 54 -12.53 -4.65 -3.41
C ALA A 54 -11.26 -5.14 -2.71
N LEU A 55 -10.86 -4.51 -1.58
CA LEU A 55 -9.71 -4.94 -0.79
C LEU A 55 -9.91 -6.35 -0.23
N SER A 56 -11.10 -6.63 0.33
CA SER A 56 -11.41 -7.93 0.91
C SER A 56 -11.40 -9.03 -0.16
N GLY A 57 -11.97 -8.76 -1.34
CA GLY A 57 -11.93 -9.68 -2.47
C GLY A 57 -10.51 -9.94 -2.97
N PHE A 58 -9.69 -8.90 -3.06
CA PHE A 58 -8.29 -9.03 -3.47
C PHE A 58 -7.48 -9.85 -2.47
N LEU A 59 -7.57 -9.57 -1.17
CA LEU A 59 -6.82 -10.29 -0.13
C LEU A 59 -7.26 -11.75 0.05
N ALA A 60 -8.40 -12.14 -0.51
CA ALA A 60 -8.84 -13.53 -0.55
C ALA A 60 -8.22 -14.32 -1.73
N THR A 61 -7.45 -13.68 -2.60
CA THR A 61 -6.74 -14.34 -3.70
C THR A 61 -5.30 -14.65 -3.31
N ASP A 62 -4.70 -15.66 -3.96
CA ASP A 62 -3.29 -16.02 -3.78
C ASP A 62 -2.36 -14.82 -4.05
N ASP A 63 -2.69 -13.98 -5.03
CA ASP A 63 -1.91 -12.79 -5.37
C ASP A 63 -1.97 -11.75 -4.26
N GLY A 64 -3.15 -11.54 -3.67
CA GLY A 64 -3.35 -10.63 -2.55
C GLY A 64 -2.63 -11.08 -1.28
N GLU A 65 -2.72 -12.37 -0.92
CA GLU A 65 -2.00 -12.93 0.23
C GLU A 65 -0.49 -12.81 0.07
N ASN A 66 0.05 -13.18 -1.11
CA ASN A 66 1.48 -13.09 -1.39
C ASN A 66 1.96 -11.64 -1.39
N LEU A 67 1.19 -10.71 -1.97
CA LEU A 67 1.54 -9.30 -1.98
C LEU A 67 1.54 -8.69 -0.57
N LEU A 68 0.60 -9.09 0.29
CA LEU A 68 0.57 -8.70 1.70
C LEU A 68 1.81 -9.22 2.45
N ALA A 69 2.21 -10.47 2.21
CA ALA A 69 3.41 -11.05 2.79
C ALA A 69 4.67 -10.28 2.34
N ALA A 70 4.76 -9.95 1.04
CA ALA A 70 5.85 -9.15 0.50
C ALA A 70 5.88 -7.72 1.12
N TYR A 71 4.71 -7.09 1.28
CA TYR A 71 4.58 -5.80 1.96
C TYR A 71 5.10 -5.85 3.40
N LYS A 72 4.71 -6.85 4.17
CA LYS A 72 5.18 -7.05 5.55
C LYS A 72 6.70 -7.26 5.61
N ARG A 73 7.24 -8.08 4.69
CA ARG A 73 8.69 -8.29 4.57
C ARG A 73 9.43 -7.00 4.25
N ALA A 74 8.98 -6.24 3.25
CA ALA A 74 9.56 -4.94 2.88
C ALA A 74 9.51 -3.96 4.07
N SER A 75 8.37 -3.88 4.75
CA SER A 75 8.16 -3.00 5.90
C SER A 75 9.10 -3.34 7.06
N ASN A 76 9.28 -4.61 7.36
CA ASN A 76 10.20 -5.05 8.41
C ASN A 76 11.65 -4.73 8.07
N ILE A 77 12.08 -5.00 6.83
CA ILE A 77 13.45 -4.70 6.38
C ILE A 77 13.71 -3.20 6.51
N VAL A 78 12.85 -2.36 5.94
CA VAL A 78 13.02 -0.91 5.97
C VAL A 78 13.02 -0.39 7.40
N ALA A 79 12.07 -0.81 8.26
CA ALA A 79 12.01 -0.35 9.65
C ALA A 79 13.25 -0.73 10.49
N ILE A 80 13.81 -1.92 10.26
CA ILE A 80 15.03 -2.37 10.93
C ILE A 80 16.22 -1.49 10.51
N GLU A 81 16.37 -1.25 9.21
CA GLU A 81 17.50 -0.48 8.69
C GLU A 81 17.36 1.02 8.98
N GLU A 82 16.14 1.58 8.98
CA GLU A 82 15.87 2.95 9.44
C GLU A 82 16.26 3.16 10.90
N LYS A 83 15.90 2.20 11.75
CA LYS A 83 16.28 2.25 13.18
C LYS A 83 17.76 2.13 13.39
N LYS A 84 18.44 1.28 12.61
CA LYS A 84 19.89 1.05 12.70
C LYS A 84 20.69 2.27 12.25
N ASP A 85 20.28 2.90 11.15
CA ASP A 85 21.01 4.01 10.53
C ASP A 85 20.55 5.38 11.08
N GLY A 86 19.42 5.43 11.82
CA GLY A 86 18.87 6.68 12.35
C GLY A 86 18.34 7.63 11.28
N THR A 87 17.91 7.10 10.12
CA THR A 87 17.43 7.86 8.97
C THR A 87 16.20 7.18 8.35
N THR A 88 15.51 7.88 7.44
CA THR A 88 14.44 7.31 6.61
C THR A 88 14.94 7.08 5.20
N PHE A 89 14.41 6.04 4.54
CA PHE A 89 14.74 5.72 3.15
C PHE A 89 13.63 6.20 2.21
N GLU A 90 13.28 7.47 2.37
CA GLU A 90 12.38 8.17 1.47
C GLU A 90 13.19 8.92 0.41
N GLY A 91 12.62 9.08 -0.79
CA GLY A 91 13.26 9.85 -1.85
C GLY A 91 13.27 9.13 -3.19
N GLU A 92 13.93 9.76 -4.15
CA GLU A 92 13.99 9.28 -5.53
C GLU A 92 14.93 8.06 -5.65
N ILE A 93 14.51 7.09 -6.46
CA ILE A 93 15.35 5.94 -6.83
C ILE A 93 16.28 6.39 -7.95
N LEU A 94 17.58 6.20 -7.73
CA LEU A 94 18.61 6.59 -8.68
C LEU A 94 18.80 5.47 -9.73
N ALA A 95 18.50 5.78 -10.99
CA ALA A 95 18.54 4.80 -12.08
C ALA A 95 19.96 4.26 -12.35
N ASP A 96 21.01 5.07 -12.12
CA ASP A 96 22.39 4.68 -12.26
C ASP A 96 22.90 3.75 -11.14
N ARG A 97 22.12 3.60 -10.08
CA ARG A 97 22.36 2.68 -8.94
C ARG A 97 21.59 1.38 -9.02
N LEU A 98 20.80 1.16 -10.06
CA LEU A 98 20.10 -0.10 -10.32
C LEU A 98 21.08 -1.09 -10.99
N SER A 99 21.69 -1.93 -10.19
CA SER A 99 22.77 -2.83 -10.64
C SER A 99 22.26 -4.13 -11.25
N GLN A 100 21.05 -4.58 -10.89
CA GLN A 100 20.44 -5.85 -11.30
C GLN A 100 19.16 -5.63 -12.13
N GLU A 101 18.80 -6.62 -12.93
CA GLU A 101 17.61 -6.56 -13.79
C GLU A 101 16.33 -6.57 -12.95
N GLU A 102 16.31 -7.31 -11.87
CA GLU A 102 15.17 -7.41 -10.94
C GLU A 102 14.85 -6.08 -10.25
N GLU A 103 15.87 -5.25 -9.99
CA GLU A 103 15.66 -3.90 -9.45
C GLU A 103 14.95 -3.01 -10.48
N ARG A 104 15.35 -3.10 -11.76
CA ARG A 104 14.73 -2.34 -12.86
C ARG A 104 13.30 -2.80 -13.11
N ALA A 105 13.10 -4.13 -13.15
CA ALA A 105 11.77 -4.72 -13.33
C ALA A 105 10.81 -4.28 -12.23
N LEU A 106 11.26 -4.19 -10.98
CA LEU A 106 10.44 -3.71 -9.87
C LEU A 106 10.13 -2.21 -10.01
N VAL A 107 11.08 -1.37 -10.43
CA VAL A 107 10.83 0.07 -10.69
C VAL A 107 9.80 0.26 -11.79
N ASP A 108 9.93 -0.47 -12.90
CA ASP A 108 9.00 -0.41 -14.03
C ASP A 108 7.61 -0.88 -13.61
N GLY A 109 7.52 -1.98 -12.88
CA GLY A 109 6.29 -2.50 -12.30
C GLY A 109 5.61 -1.50 -11.37
N LEU A 110 6.35 -0.87 -10.47
CA LEU A 110 5.84 0.16 -9.55
C LEU A 110 5.28 1.36 -10.30
N THR A 111 5.98 1.82 -11.33
CA THR A 111 5.56 2.96 -12.15
C THR A 111 4.26 2.65 -12.90
N ALA A 112 4.20 1.50 -13.56
CA ALA A 112 3.03 1.07 -14.32
C ALA A 112 1.82 0.81 -13.41
N SER A 113 2.01 0.10 -12.30
CA SER A 113 0.95 -0.22 -11.34
C SER A 113 0.40 1.03 -10.66
N ALA A 114 1.28 1.98 -10.28
CA ALA A 114 0.85 3.24 -9.69
C ALA A 114 0.01 4.07 -10.67
N ALA A 115 0.40 4.16 -11.94
CA ALA A 115 -0.35 4.89 -12.96
C ALA A 115 -1.73 4.26 -13.21
N SER A 116 -1.78 2.93 -13.38
CA SER A 116 -3.01 2.18 -13.61
C SER A 116 -3.97 2.25 -12.42
N ALA A 117 -3.45 2.08 -11.21
CA ALA A 117 -4.26 2.18 -9.99
C ALA A 117 -4.81 3.59 -9.76
N ASN A 118 -4.00 4.64 -9.98
CA ASN A 118 -4.48 6.01 -9.85
C ASN A 118 -5.62 6.31 -10.84
N SER A 119 -5.51 5.86 -12.11
CA SER A 119 -6.58 6.00 -13.10
C SER A 119 -7.84 5.26 -12.66
N ALA A 120 -7.70 4.02 -12.20
CA ALA A 120 -8.82 3.21 -11.74
C ALA A 120 -9.51 3.81 -10.50
N ILE A 121 -8.74 4.34 -9.54
CA ILE A 121 -9.27 5.02 -8.35
C ILE A 121 -10.05 6.28 -8.75
N ALA A 122 -9.53 7.08 -9.69
CA ALA A 122 -10.21 8.28 -10.19
C ALA A 122 -11.55 7.97 -10.88
N GLU A 123 -11.69 6.76 -11.43
CA GLU A 123 -12.91 6.24 -12.05
C GLU A 123 -13.76 5.40 -11.09
N GLU A 124 -13.42 5.35 -9.80
CA GLU A 124 -14.09 4.55 -8.76
C GLU A 124 -14.08 3.03 -9.03
N LYS A 125 -13.15 2.56 -9.87
CA LYS A 125 -12.96 1.16 -10.23
C LYS A 125 -11.99 0.46 -9.29
N TYR A 126 -12.38 0.29 -8.03
CA TYR A 126 -11.47 -0.19 -6.98
C TYR A 126 -10.97 -1.61 -7.21
N VAL A 127 -11.77 -2.49 -7.80
CA VAL A 127 -11.33 -3.85 -8.19
C VAL A 127 -10.17 -3.76 -9.20
N ALA A 128 -10.31 -2.94 -10.24
CA ALA A 128 -9.24 -2.74 -11.22
C ALA A 128 -7.98 -2.10 -10.61
N ALA A 129 -8.14 -1.25 -9.59
CA ALA A 129 -7.01 -0.71 -8.85
C ALA A 129 -6.26 -1.80 -8.07
N MET A 130 -6.98 -2.76 -7.46
CA MET A 130 -6.37 -3.92 -6.77
C MET A 130 -5.67 -4.85 -7.77
N GLU A 131 -6.28 -5.14 -8.91
CA GLU A 131 -5.68 -5.93 -9.99
C GLU A 131 -4.39 -5.29 -10.53
N ALA A 132 -4.35 -3.96 -10.64
CA ALA A 132 -3.13 -3.25 -11.01
C ALA A 132 -1.99 -3.47 -10.00
N MET A 133 -2.32 -3.58 -8.70
CA MET A 133 -1.32 -3.90 -7.67
C MET A 133 -0.90 -5.37 -7.69
N ALA A 134 -1.77 -6.30 -8.09
CA ALA A 134 -1.43 -7.71 -8.25
C ALA A 134 -0.24 -7.92 -9.21
N ASN A 135 -0.09 -7.05 -10.21
CA ASN A 135 1.04 -7.09 -11.15
C ASN A 135 2.41 -6.85 -10.48
N LEU A 136 2.44 -6.36 -9.24
CA LEU A 136 3.67 -6.19 -8.48
C LEU A 136 4.17 -7.49 -7.83
N ARG A 137 3.35 -8.55 -7.80
CA ARG A 137 3.71 -9.81 -7.15
C ARG A 137 4.99 -10.40 -7.74
N GLU A 138 4.99 -10.68 -9.04
CA GLU A 138 6.14 -11.30 -9.69
C GLU A 138 7.43 -10.45 -9.56
N PRO A 139 7.42 -9.13 -9.87
CA PRO A 139 8.61 -8.30 -9.69
C PRO A 139 9.15 -8.26 -8.27
N ILE A 140 8.28 -8.20 -7.24
CA ILE A 140 8.75 -8.15 -5.84
C ILE A 140 9.27 -9.51 -5.36
N ASP A 141 8.66 -10.62 -5.79
CA ASP A 141 9.13 -11.96 -5.47
C ASP A 141 10.51 -12.18 -6.07
N LEU A 142 10.72 -11.86 -7.35
CA LEU A 142 12.02 -11.94 -8.02
C LEU A 142 13.07 -11.04 -7.37
N PHE A 143 12.69 -9.84 -6.97
CA PHE A 143 13.57 -8.95 -6.21
C PHE A 143 14.03 -9.59 -4.91
N PHE A 144 13.13 -10.15 -4.12
CA PHE A 144 13.49 -10.80 -2.86
C PHE A 144 14.30 -12.09 -3.04
N ASP A 145 14.16 -12.78 -4.16
CA ASP A 145 14.86 -14.02 -4.46
C ASP A 145 16.29 -13.78 -4.95
N LYS A 146 16.52 -12.71 -5.71
CA LYS A 146 17.77 -12.48 -6.43
C LYS A 146 18.60 -11.33 -5.86
N VAL A 147 17.96 -10.35 -5.20
CA VAL A 147 18.62 -9.13 -4.76
C VAL A 147 18.91 -9.18 -3.26
N THR A 148 20.19 -9.05 -2.90
CA THR A 148 20.61 -8.86 -1.51
C THR A 148 20.43 -7.38 -1.12
N VAL A 149 19.41 -7.05 -0.33
CA VAL A 149 19.11 -5.66 0.04
C VAL A 149 20.29 -4.98 0.71
N ASN A 150 20.91 -5.64 1.70
CA ASN A 150 22.09 -5.15 2.40
C ASN A 150 23.37 -5.43 1.58
N ALA A 151 23.54 -4.69 0.48
CA ALA A 151 24.77 -4.72 -0.31
C ALA A 151 25.94 -4.10 0.46
N ASP A 152 27.18 -4.53 0.11
CA ASP A 152 28.40 -3.93 0.68
C ASP A 152 28.59 -2.46 0.25
N ASP A 153 28.16 -2.12 -0.96
CA ASP A 153 28.13 -0.75 -1.47
C ASP A 153 26.97 0.02 -0.82
N ALA A 154 27.32 1.09 -0.10
CA ALA A 154 26.37 1.88 0.66
C ALA A 154 25.33 2.60 -0.21
N ASP A 155 25.71 3.06 -1.40
CA ASP A 155 24.82 3.76 -2.32
C ASP A 155 23.82 2.80 -2.95
N ILE A 156 24.26 1.60 -3.32
CA ILE A 156 23.39 0.53 -3.85
C ILE A 156 22.43 0.06 -2.76
N ARG A 157 22.91 -0.14 -1.52
CA ARG A 157 22.08 -0.51 -0.38
C ARG A 157 20.99 0.53 -0.12
N GLU A 158 21.36 1.81 -0.07
CA GLU A 158 20.39 2.90 0.15
C GLU A 158 19.32 2.92 -0.95
N ASN A 159 19.73 2.78 -2.22
CA ASN A 159 18.81 2.76 -3.35
C ASN A 159 17.82 1.58 -3.29
N ARG A 160 18.28 0.38 -2.85
CA ARG A 160 17.42 -0.79 -2.62
C ARG A 160 16.42 -0.57 -1.49
N LEU A 161 16.82 0.08 -0.42
CA LEU A 161 15.91 0.43 0.69
C LEU A 161 14.88 1.48 0.26
N ARG A 162 15.27 2.47 -0.55
CA ARG A 162 14.33 3.41 -1.18
C ARG A 162 13.32 2.70 -2.09
N LEU A 163 13.76 1.70 -2.86
CA LEU A 163 12.89 0.89 -3.72
C LEU A 163 11.84 0.14 -2.90
N LEU A 164 12.21 -0.48 -1.78
CA LEU A 164 11.27 -1.12 -0.86
C LEU A 164 10.33 -0.12 -0.19
N SER A 165 10.81 1.08 0.17
CA SER A 165 9.98 2.16 0.68
C SER A 165 8.95 2.62 -0.35
N GLN A 166 9.35 2.74 -1.61
CA GLN A 166 8.43 3.09 -2.70
C GLN A 166 7.40 1.98 -2.97
N PHE A 167 7.79 0.71 -2.87
CA PHE A 167 6.85 -0.42 -2.94
C PHE A 167 5.76 -0.30 -1.86
N ARG A 168 6.15 -0.04 -0.61
CA ARG A 168 5.20 0.18 0.50
C ARG A 168 4.27 1.36 0.23
N SER A 169 4.81 2.49 -0.19
CA SER A 169 4.04 3.71 -0.44
C SER A 169 3.08 3.56 -1.62
N THR A 170 3.45 2.76 -2.62
CA THR A 170 2.59 2.48 -3.78
C THR A 170 1.35 1.68 -3.36
N LEU A 171 1.51 0.64 -2.55
CA LEU A 171 0.38 -0.11 -1.99
C LEU A 171 -0.46 0.74 -1.03
N GLY A 172 0.19 1.62 -0.27
CA GLY A 172 -0.45 2.55 0.66
C GLY A 172 -1.46 3.52 0.03
N ARG A 173 -1.49 3.64 -1.30
CA ARG A 173 -2.49 4.47 -2.02
C ARG A 173 -3.89 3.85 -2.03
N ILE A 174 -3.98 2.55 -1.88
CA ILE A 174 -5.25 1.80 -1.96
C ILE A 174 -5.80 1.53 -0.56
N ALA A 175 -4.94 1.11 0.35
CA ALA A 175 -5.27 0.83 1.74
C ALA A 175 -4.01 0.92 2.62
N ASP A 176 -4.17 1.15 3.90
CA ASP A 176 -3.06 1.07 4.85
C ASP A 176 -2.79 -0.41 5.20
N PHE A 177 -1.94 -1.05 4.39
CA PHE A 177 -1.58 -2.46 4.54
C PHE A 177 -0.91 -2.77 5.89
N SER A 178 -0.41 -1.78 6.61
CA SER A 178 0.18 -1.98 7.95
C SER A 178 -0.84 -2.42 9.00
N ARG A 179 -2.13 -2.16 8.75
CA ARG A 179 -3.24 -2.52 9.62
C ARG A 179 -3.82 -3.89 9.35
N ILE A 180 -3.42 -4.54 8.26
CA ILE A 180 -3.97 -5.82 7.86
C ILE A 180 -3.25 -6.94 8.60
N GLU A 181 -4.03 -7.72 9.35
CA GLU A 181 -3.56 -8.93 10.02
C GLU A 181 -3.41 -10.06 9.00
N GLY A 182 -2.38 -10.85 9.11
CA GLY A 182 -2.10 -11.97 8.20
C GLY A 182 -1.59 -13.16 8.94
#